data_e4eb8670848d00b90bb87fef30c7b44d
#
_entry.id   e4eb8670848d00b90bb87fef30c7b44d
#
_cell.length_a   1.000
_cell.length_b   1.000
_cell.length_c   1.000
_cell.angle_alpha   90.00
_cell.angle_beta   90.00
_cell.angle_gamma   90.00
#
_symmetry.space_group_name_H-M   'P 1'
#
loop_
_entity.id
_entity.type
_entity.pdbx_description
1 polymer ?
#
loop_
_entity_poly.entity_id
_entity_poly.type
_entity_poly.pdbx_seq_one_letter_code
_entity_poly.pdbx_strand_id
1 'polypeptide(L)'
;INMNSTIAQDEIIKKAIDGDRNAMQQIVVDNEQMIYSTALKLVGNREDAECVLQETFLKVFEALPDFKGQSALSTWIYRIATNFALMKLRERKKTFNNMDQVESKVSQEALQSFNSALGNNPHKALENEELKAIMDKAVDELSPKFKSVFVLKDIEGLSLHEITEITGMTLPAVKSNLHRARRFLRDQLAGYTSRSHD
;
A
#
# COMPACT_ATOMS: atom_id res chain seq x y z
N ILE A 1 -0.88 -24.28 5.39
CA ILE A 1 -1.64 -23.92 4.16
C ILE A 1 -2.55 -25.12 3.90
N ASN A 2 -3.87 -24.92 4.05
CA ASN A 2 -4.87 -25.98 3.88
C ASN A 2 -5.02 -26.31 2.39
N MET A 3 -4.66 -27.51 1.97
CA MET A 3 -4.85 -28.04 0.61
C MET A 3 -6.31 -27.86 0.09
N ASN A 4 -7.31 -27.97 0.97
CA ASN A 4 -8.72 -27.77 0.61
C ASN A 4 -9.05 -26.32 0.19
N SER A 5 -8.37 -25.30 0.75
CA SER A 5 -8.63 -23.90 0.37
C SER A 5 -8.03 -23.57 -1.01
N THR A 6 -6.92 -24.19 -1.36
CA THR A 6 -6.26 -23.99 -2.67
C THR A 6 -7.10 -24.62 -3.80
N ILE A 7 -7.62 -25.83 -3.59
CA ILE A 7 -8.47 -26.52 -4.58
C ILE A 7 -9.76 -25.75 -4.83
N ALA A 8 -10.41 -25.24 -3.77
CA ALA A 8 -11.63 -24.43 -3.89
C ALA A 8 -11.36 -23.11 -4.64
N GLN A 9 -10.21 -22.47 -4.41
CA GLN A 9 -9.83 -21.24 -5.09
C GLN A 9 -9.54 -21.46 -6.58
N ASP A 10 -8.86 -22.56 -6.94
CA ASP A 10 -8.59 -22.94 -8.33
C ASP A 10 -9.90 -23.22 -9.11
N GLU A 11 -10.90 -23.82 -8.44
CA GLU A 11 -12.21 -24.06 -9.04
C GLU A 11 -12.98 -22.77 -9.29
N ILE A 12 -12.94 -21.81 -8.34
CA ILE A 12 -13.56 -20.48 -8.53
C ILE A 12 -12.90 -19.73 -9.68
N ILE A 13 -11.55 -19.77 -9.78
CA ILE A 13 -10.82 -19.13 -10.88
C ILE A 13 -11.24 -19.71 -12.22
N LYS A 14 -11.32 -21.03 -12.36
CA LYS A 14 -11.75 -21.69 -13.59
C LYS A 14 -13.16 -21.28 -13.99
N LYS A 15 -14.11 -21.33 -13.06
CA LYS A 15 -15.49 -20.90 -13.32
C LYS A 15 -15.57 -19.43 -13.75
N ALA A 16 -14.78 -18.55 -13.11
CA ALA A 16 -14.75 -17.14 -13.48
C ALA A 16 -14.17 -16.92 -14.90
N ILE A 17 -13.15 -17.69 -15.30
CA ILE A 17 -12.60 -17.68 -16.66
C ILE A 17 -13.65 -18.15 -17.67
N ASP A 18 -14.46 -19.15 -17.33
CA ASP A 18 -15.57 -19.65 -18.17
C ASP A 18 -16.79 -18.71 -18.19
N GLY A 19 -16.72 -17.57 -17.50
CA GLY A 19 -17.74 -16.53 -17.50
C GLY A 19 -18.85 -16.71 -16.46
N ASP A 20 -18.65 -17.57 -15.46
CA ASP A 20 -19.60 -17.74 -14.36
C ASP A 20 -19.64 -16.46 -13.51
N ARG A 21 -20.81 -15.78 -13.54
CA ARG A 21 -21.03 -14.54 -12.81
C ARG A 21 -20.92 -14.70 -11.30
N ASN A 22 -21.34 -15.83 -10.74
CA ASN A 22 -21.27 -16.07 -9.30
C ASN A 22 -19.80 -16.22 -8.86
N ALA A 23 -18.98 -16.92 -9.64
CA ALA A 23 -17.55 -17.03 -9.37
C ALA A 23 -16.83 -15.67 -9.48
N MET A 24 -17.18 -14.86 -10.49
CA MET A 24 -16.67 -13.49 -10.61
C MET A 24 -17.10 -12.63 -9.40
N GLN A 25 -18.35 -12.69 -8.99
CA GLN A 25 -18.85 -11.97 -7.82
C GLN A 25 -18.13 -12.41 -6.54
N GLN A 26 -17.87 -13.69 -6.37
CA GLN A 26 -17.10 -14.19 -5.21
C GLN A 26 -15.71 -13.60 -5.16
N ILE A 27 -14.98 -13.55 -6.29
CA ILE A 27 -13.65 -12.91 -6.38
C ILE A 27 -13.71 -11.44 -5.97
N VAL A 28 -14.78 -10.71 -6.36
CA VAL A 28 -14.97 -9.32 -5.95
C VAL A 28 -15.17 -9.24 -4.44
N VAL A 29 -16.16 -9.95 -3.90
CA VAL A 29 -16.54 -9.91 -2.47
C VAL A 29 -15.35 -10.25 -1.57
N ASP A 30 -14.55 -11.27 -1.94
CA ASP A 30 -13.41 -11.70 -1.16
C ASP A 30 -12.24 -10.69 -1.13
N ASN A 31 -12.18 -9.76 -2.10
CA ASN A 31 -11.03 -8.88 -2.27
C ASN A 31 -11.37 -7.37 -2.22
N GLU A 32 -12.64 -6.96 -2.38
CA GLU A 32 -13.02 -5.55 -2.53
C GLU A 32 -12.60 -4.69 -1.34
N GLN A 33 -12.85 -5.14 -0.12
CA GLN A 33 -12.53 -4.38 1.09
C GLN A 33 -11.01 -4.15 1.22
N MET A 34 -10.23 -5.19 0.96
CA MET A 34 -8.77 -5.13 0.99
C MET A 34 -8.24 -4.15 -0.06
N ILE A 35 -8.71 -4.25 -1.30
CA ILE A 35 -8.28 -3.38 -2.40
C ILE A 35 -8.67 -1.94 -2.13
N TYR A 36 -9.93 -1.70 -1.73
CA TYR A 36 -10.42 -0.36 -1.44
C TYR A 36 -9.63 0.31 -0.31
N SER A 37 -9.42 -0.40 0.81
CA SER A 37 -8.68 0.15 1.96
C SER A 37 -7.23 0.48 1.60
N THR A 38 -6.56 -0.39 0.85
CA THR A 38 -5.18 -0.16 0.38
C THR A 38 -5.13 0.98 -0.62
N ALA A 39 -6.06 1.01 -1.59
CA ALA A 39 -6.16 2.11 -2.54
C ALA A 39 -6.36 3.44 -1.83
N LEU A 40 -7.32 3.53 -0.88
CA LEU A 40 -7.59 4.74 -0.11
C LEU A 40 -6.35 5.25 0.64
N LYS A 41 -5.60 4.35 1.28
CA LYS A 41 -4.35 4.69 1.98
C LYS A 41 -3.26 5.18 1.02
N LEU A 42 -3.23 4.64 -0.20
CA LEU A 42 -2.27 5.06 -1.22
C LEU A 42 -2.63 6.39 -1.85
N VAL A 43 -3.87 6.56 -2.33
CA VAL A 43 -4.27 7.76 -3.09
C VAL A 43 -4.73 8.92 -2.20
N GLY A 44 -5.18 8.64 -0.96
CA GLY A 44 -5.52 9.65 0.05
C GLY A 44 -6.89 10.29 -0.15
N ASN A 45 -7.73 9.84 -1.10
CA ASN A 45 -9.09 10.32 -1.29
C ASN A 45 -10.02 9.22 -1.82
N ARG A 46 -11.30 9.38 -1.56
CA ARG A 46 -12.34 8.40 -1.83
C ARG A 46 -12.59 8.19 -3.32
N GLU A 47 -12.63 9.26 -4.09
CA GLU A 47 -12.93 9.25 -5.53
C GLU A 47 -11.88 8.44 -6.30
N ASP A 48 -10.59 8.73 -6.07
CA ASP A 48 -9.51 7.98 -6.70
C ASP A 48 -9.47 6.53 -6.20
N ALA A 49 -9.80 6.26 -4.92
CA ALA A 49 -9.83 4.90 -4.38
C ALA A 49 -10.93 4.05 -5.03
N GLU A 50 -12.13 4.60 -5.24
CA GLU A 50 -13.22 3.95 -5.95
C GLU A 50 -12.85 3.70 -7.42
N CYS A 51 -12.20 4.66 -8.07
CA CYS A 51 -11.70 4.50 -9.43
C CYS A 51 -10.66 3.37 -9.52
N VAL A 52 -9.69 3.32 -8.59
CA VAL A 52 -8.69 2.25 -8.52
C VAL A 52 -9.35 0.88 -8.31
N LEU A 53 -10.37 0.80 -7.43
CA LEU A 53 -11.11 -0.42 -7.19
C LEU A 53 -11.76 -0.95 -8.48
N GLN A 54 -12.49 -0.08 -9.20
CA GLN A 54 -13.16 -0.43 -10.45
C GLN A 54 -12.17 -0.85 -11.54
N GLU A 55 -11.12 -0.05 -11.78
CA GLU A 55 -10.09 -0.34 -12.77
C GLU A 55 -9.35 -1.65 -12.45
N THR A 56 -9.17 -1.94 -11.15
CA THR A 56 -8.55 -3.19 -10.70
C THR A 56 -9.38 -4.39 -11.11
N PHE A 57 -10.68 -4.42 -10.81
CA PHE A 57 -11.52 -5.57 -11.14
C PHE A 57 -11.74 -5.73 -12.63
N LEU A 58 -11.87 -4.64 -13.38
CA LEU A 58 -11.90 -4.70 -14.85
C LEU A 58 -10.64 -5.39 -15.38
N LYS A 59 -9.46 -4.97 -14.89
CA LYS A 59 -8.18 -5.58 -15.30
C LYS A 59 -8.00 -7.01 -14.80
N VAL A 60 -8.49 -7.32 -13.61
CA VAL A 60 -8.48 -8.69 -13.06
C VAL A 60 -9.23 -9.62 -14.00
N PHE A 61 -10.47 -9.31 -14.38
CA PHE A 61 -11.28 -10.19 -15.24
C PHE A 61 -10.73 -10.27 -16.67
N GLU A 62 -10.17 -9.20 -17.19
CA GLU A 62 -9.50 -9.21 -18.48
C GLU A 62 -8.26 -10.15 -18.49
N ALA A 63 -7.46 -10.11 -17.42
CA ALA A 63 -6.20 -10.81 -17.33
C ALA A 63 -6.27 -12.16 -16.59
N LEU A 64 -7.43 -12.51 -16.02
CA LEU A 64 -7.62 -13.77 -15.28
C LEU A 64 -7.32 -15.03 -16.10
N PRO A 65 -7.64 -15.10 -17.43
CA PRO A 65 -7.26 -16.23 -18.26
C PRO A 65 -5.74 -16.48 -18.35
N ASP A 66 -4.94 -15.43 -18.19
CA ASP A 66 -3.48 -15.50 -18.22
C ASP A 66 -2.84 -15.73 -16.84
N PHE A 67 -3.65 -15.83 -15.80
CA PHE A 67 -3.16 -16.06 -14.43
C PHE A 67 -2.57 -17.46 -14.27
N LYS A 68 -1.26 -17.54 -14.03
CA LYS A 68 -0.49 -18.81 -14.00
C LYS A 68 -0.42 -19.45 -12.61
N GLY A 69 -1.05 -18.91 -11.57
CA GLY A 69 -0.99 -19.45 -10.21
C GLY A 69 0.41 -19.41 -9.56
N GLN A 70 1.31 -18.55 -10.05
CA GLN A 70 2.67 -18.41 -9.49
C GLN A 70 2.70 -17.69 -8.13
N SER A 71 1.62 -17.05 -7.76
CA SER A 71 1.37 -16.43 -6.46
C SER A 71 -0.08 -16.69 -6.04
N ALA A 72 -0.45 -16.37 -4.79
CA ALA A 72 -1.86 -16.34 -4.41
C ALA A 72 -2.62 -15.34 -5.28
N LEU A 73 -3.90 -15.63 -5.60
CA LEU A 73 -4.76 -14.74 -6.38
C LEU A 73 -4.84 -13.34 -5.74
N SER A 74 -4.98 -13.27 -4.42
CA SER A 74 -5.00 -12.01 -3.67
C SER A 74 -3.72 -11.19 -3.87
N THR A 75 -2.54 -11.81 -3.83
CA THR A 75 -1.25 -11.13 -4.08
C THR A 75 -1.19 -10.58 -5.50
N TRP A 76 -1.68 -11.35 -6.49
CA TRP A 76 -1.74 -10.91 -7.88
C TRP A 76 -2.70 -9.72 -8.05
N ILE A 77 -3.88 -9.77 -7.43
CA ILE A 77 -4.84 -8.66 -7.43
C ILE A 77 -4.25 -7.43 -6.74
N TYR A 78 -3.57 -7.60 -5.59
CA TYR A 78 -2.85 -6.52 -4.91
C TYR A 78 -1.85 -5.81 -5.82
N ARG A 79 -1.11 -6.57 -6.62
CA ARG A 79 -0.17 -6.01 -7.59
C ARG A 79 -0.87 -5.12 -8.61
N ILE A 80 -2.02 -5.55 -9.12
CA ILE A 80 -2.81 -4.77 -10.08
C ILE A 80 -3.30 -3.48 -9.40
N ALA A 81 -3.93 -3.58 -8.23
CA ALA A 81 -4.46 -2.45 -7.48
C ALA A 81 -3.36 -1.42 -7.11
N THR A 82 -2.23 -1.90 -6.61
CA THR A 82 -1.09 -1.04 -6.26
C THR A 82 -0.55 -0.30 -7.48
N ASN A 83 -0.49 -0.95 -8.65
CA ASN A 83 -0.04 -0.30 -9.89
C ASN A 83 -0.98 0.83 -10.32
N PHE A 84 -2.31 0.61 -10.27
CA PHE A 84 -3.30 1.67 -10.56
C PHE A 84 -3.22 2.82 -9.55
N ALA A 85 -3.13 2.52 -8.27
CA ALA A 85 -2.97 3.55 -7.23
C ALA A 85 -1.69 4.39 -7.43
N LEU A 86 -0.56 3.73 -7.75
CA LEU A 86 0.69 4.43 -8.05
C LEU A 86 0.62 5.26 -9.33
N MET A 87 -0.13 4.80 -10.33
CA MET A 87 -0.36 5.55 -11.57
C MET A 87 -1.15 6.84 -11.26
N LYS A 88 -2.26 6.76 -10.52
CA LYS A 88 -3.05 7.91 -10.06
C LYS A 88 -2.20 8.91 -9.28
N LEU A 89 -1.37 8.43 -8.35
CA LEU A 89 -0.45 9.31 -7.60
C LEU A 89 0.56 10.04 -8.49
N ARG A 90 1.08 9.37 -9.52
CA ARG A 90 2.03 9.99 -10.46
C ARG A 90 1.34 11.04 -11.33
N GLU A 91 0.14 10.77 -11.79
CA GLU A 91 -0.68 11.71 -12.58
C GLU A 91 -0.95 12.98 -11.77
N ARG A 92 -1.41 12.85 -10.52
CA ARG A 92 -1.61 13.99 -9.62
C ARG A 92 -0.32 14.78 -9.39
N LYS A 93 0.82 14.12 -9.17
CA LYS A 93 2.11 14.81 -8.99
C LYS A 93 2.60 15.48 -10.26
N LYS A 94 2.34 14.96 -11.44
CA LYS A 94 2.66 15.65 -12.71
C LYS A 94 1.89 16.95 -12.86
N THR A 95 0.64 16.96 -12.41
CA THR A 95 -0.20 18.18 -12.42
C THR A 95 0.30 19.23 -11.40
N PHE A 96 0.94 18.78 -10.29
CA PHE A 96 1.48 19.68 -9.26
C PHE A 96 2.98 19.99 -9.40
N ASN A 97 3.79 19.18 -10.09
CA ASN A 97 5.25 19.34 -10.18
C ASN A 97 5.68 20.10 -11.44
N ASN A 98 5.29 21.39 -11.52
CA ASN A 98 6.23 22.39 -12.02
C ASN A 98 7.09 22.98 -10.89
N MET A 99 7.15 22.38 -9.69
CA MET A 99 7.96 22.87 -8.56
C MET A 99 8.61 21.75 -7.76
N ASP A 100 9.93 21.76 -7.81
CA ASP A 100 10.95 21.39 -6.84
C ASP A 100 11.19 19.94 -6.43
N GLN A 101 12.35 19.48 -6.92
CA GLN A 101 13.16 18.40 -6.33
C GLN A 101 13.91 18.94 -5.10
N VAL A 102 13.75 18.34 -3.95
CA VAL A 102 14.69 18.49 -2.82
C VAL A 102 15.21 17.11 -2.41
N GLU A 103 16.47 16.86 -2.74
CA GLU A 103 17.26 15.78 -2.16
C GLU A 103 17.85 16.24 -0.83
N SER A 104 17.53 15.58 0.28
CA SER A 104 18.23 15.78 1.54
C SER A 104 19.00 14.54 1.98
N LYS A 105 20.31 14.75 2.27
CA LYS A 105 21.26 13.76 2.80
C LYS A 105 21.03 13.56 4.30
N VAL A 106 21.26 12.35 4.79
CA VAL A 106 20.88 11.98 6.15
C VAL A 106 21.77 10.96 6.84
N SER A 107 21.99 11.18 8.14
CA SER A 107 22.83 10.42 9.05
C SER A 107 22.13 9.29 9.82
N GLN A 108 22.94 8.34 10.29
CA GLN A 108 22.57 7.01 10.81
C GLN A 108 22.02 7.00 12.25
N GLU A 109 22.24 8.07 13.03
CA GLU A 109 21.88 8.16 14.45
C GLU A 109 20.37 8.25 14.75
N ALA A 110 19.61 8.63 13.77
CA ALA A 110 18.17 8.81 13.86
C ALA A 110 17.34 7.51 13.91
N LEU A 111 17.91 6.34 13.61
CA LEU A 111 17.19 5.04 13.57
C LEU A 111 16.85 4.48 14.95
N GLN A 112 17.70 4.72 15.96
CA GLN A 112 17.51 4.19 17.30
C GLN A 112 16.36 4.89 18.04
N SER A 113 16.14 6.17 17.78
CA SER A 113 15.05 6.95 18.41
C SER A 113 13.66 6.59 17.91
N PHE A 114 13.51 6.11 16.67
CA PHE A 114 12.20 5.72 16.12
C PHE A 114 11.61 4.47 16.79
N ASN A 115 12.44 3.45 17.03
CA ASN A 115 12.00 2.25 17.74
C ASN A 115 11.66 2.52 19.21
N SER A 116 12.18 3.59 19.79
CA SER A 116 11.88 4.02 21.16
C SER A 116 10.65 4.93 21.25
N ALA A 117 10.39 5.77 20.25
CA ALA A 117 9.27 6.72 20.22
C ALA A 117 7.94 6.07 19.79
N LEU A 118 7.97 5.06 18.93
CA LEU A 118 6.81 4.22 18.58
C LEU A 118 6.63 3.05 19.55
N GLY A 119 7.10 3.16 20.78
CA GLY A 119 7.03 2.13 21.80
C GLY A 119 5.98 1.07 21.52
N ASN A 120 6.39 -0.13 21.23
CA ASN A 120 5.71 -1.43 21.03
C ASN A 120 4.18 -1.51 20.85
N ASN A 121 3.47 -0.39 20.58
CA ASN A 121 2.03 -0.40 20.42
C ASN A 121 1.54 0.70 19.45
N PRO A 122 1.49 0.45 18.13
CA PRO A 122 0.93 1.40 17.17
C PRO A 122 -0.55 1.72 17.42
N HIS A 123 -1.28 0.87 18.17
CA HIS A 123 -2.67 1.14 18.54
C HIS A 123 -2.85 2.33 19.47
N LYS A 124 -1.90 2.62 20.37
CA LYS A 124 -2.00 3.78 21.29
C LYS A 124 -1.81 5.13 20.59
N ALA A 125 -1.07 5.17 19.49
CA ALA A 125 -0.92 6.38 18.68
C ALA A 125 -2.19 6.72 17.88
N LEU A 126 -3.05 5.72 17.61
CA LEU A 126 -4.32 5.88 16.88
C LEU A 126 -5.47 6.43 17.75
N GLU A 127 -5.33 6.46 19.08
CA GLU A 127 -6.33 7.01 19.98
C GLU A 127 -6.34 8.55 20.00
N ASN A 128 -5.32 9.19 19.47
CA ASN A 128 -5.27 10.65 19.36
C ASN A 128 -5.60 11.07 17.91
N GLU A 129 -6.82 11.59 17.68
CA GLU A 129 -7.29 12.03 16.35
C GLU A 129 -6.37 13.08 15.72
N GLU A 130 -5.78 13.95 16.54
CA GLU A 130 -4.85 14.99 16.07
C GLU A 130 -3.53 14.37 15.55
N LEU A 131 -2.95 13.43 16.29
CA LEU A 131 -1.76 12.71 15.87
C LEU A 131 -2.03 11.88 14.61
N LYS A 132 -3.21 11.28 14.51
CA LYS A 132 -3.63 10.56 13.30
C LYS A 132 -3.70 11.48 12.10
N ALA A 133 -4.32 12.65 12.22
CA ALA A 133 -4.43 13.62 11.12
C ALA A 133 -3.04 14.10 10.64
N ILE A 134 -2.09 14.29 11.56
CA ILE A 134 -0.71 14.64 11.24
C ILE A 134 0.01 13.49 10.51
N MET A 135 -0.18 12.26 11.00
CA MET A 135 0.37 11.07 10.34
C MET A 135 -0.18 10.90 8.93
N ASP A 136 -1.50 11.02 8.74
CA ASP A 136 -2.14 10.89 7.44
C ASP A 136 -1.60 11.94 6.47
N LYS A 137 -1.46 13.19 6.91
CA LYS A 137 -0.86 14.26 6.13
C LYS A 137 0.61 13.96 5.77
N ALA A 138 1.42 13.52 6.74
CA ALA A 138 2.82 13.17 6.50
C ALA A 138 2.96 11.99 5.52
N VAL A 139 2.06 11.00 5.59
CA VAL A 139 2.01 9.88 4.64
C VAL A 139 1.64 10.38 3.24
N ASP A 140 0.76 11.37 3.11
CA ASP A 140 0.37 11.95 1.83
C ASP A 140 1.53 12.73 1.16
N GLU A 141 2.43 13.29 1.94
CA GLU A 141 3.62 13.99 1.45
C GLU A 141 4.72 13.05 0.93
N LEU A 142 4.68 11.76 1.31
CA LEU A 142 5.64 10.78 0.82
C LEU A 142 5.63 10.69 -0.71
N SER A 143 6.82 10.46 -1.30
CA SER A 143 6.87 10.11 -2.73
C SER A 143 6.12 8.80 -2.98
N PRO A 144 5.53 8.58 -4.19
CA PRO A 144 4.77 7.37 -4.49
C PRO A 144 5.50 6.06 -4.17
N LYS A 145 6.83 6.02 -4.41
CA LYS A 145 7.67 4.85 -4.10
C LYS A 145 7.82 4.60 -2.59
N PHE A 146 7.96 5.65 -1.79
CA PHE A 146 8.09 5.54 -0.34
C PHE A 146 6.75 5.21 0.28
N LYS A 147 5.68 5.88 -0.17
CA LYS A 147 4.32 5.66 0.29
C LYS A 147 3.87 4.22 0.08
N SER A 148 4.08 3.66 -1.13
CA SER A 148 3.69 2.27 -1.43
C SER A 148 4.37 1.27 -0.51
N VAL A 149 5.69 1.37 -0.32
CA VAL A 149 6.42 0.42 0.54
C VAL A 149 6.00 0.54 2.00
N PHE A 150 5.76 1.77 2.48
CA PHE A 150 5.31 2.04 3.84
C PHE A 150 3.90 1.49 4.07
N VAL A 151 2.94 1.82 3.20
CA VAL A 151 1.57 1.32 3.32
C VAL A 151 1.53 -0.21 3.29
N LEU A 152 2.19 -0.84 2.32
CA LEU A 152 2.20 -2.29 2.20
C LEU A 152 2.89 -2.99 3.38
N LYS A 153 3.98 -2.40 3.94
CA LYS A 153 4.71 -3.02 5.05
C LYS A 153 4.13 -2.72 6.41
N ASP A 154 3.95 -1.43 6.73
CA ASP A 154 3.67 -0.99 8.10
C ASP A 154 2.18 -0.87 8.39
N ILE A 155 1.34 -0.73 7.37
CA ILE A 155 -0.11 -0.66 7.52
C ILE A 155 -0.77 -1.99 7.16
N GLU A 156 -0.43 -2.60 6.02
CA GLU A 156 -1.01 -3.88 5.57
C GLU A 156 -0.26 -5.12 6.12
N GLY A 157 0.91 -4.94 6.71
CA GLY A 157 1.67 -6.02 7.37
C GLY A 157 2.35 -7.02 6.44
N LEU A 158 2.38 -6.76 5.12
CA LEU A 158 2.94 -7.68 4.13
C LEU A 158 4.43 -7.96 4.38
N SER A 159 4.88 -9.15 4.00
CA SER A 159 6.30 -9.50 4.03
C SER A 159 7.07 -8.70 2.98
N LEU A 160 8.39 -8.53 3.19
CA LEU A 160 9.24 -7.83 2.20
C LEU A 160 9.26 -8.57 0.85
N HIS A 161 9.08 -9.90 0.85
CA HIS A 161 9.03 -10.70 -0.37
C HIS A 161 7.76 -10.39 -1.17
N GLU A 162 6.59 -10.42 -0.53
CA GLU A 162 5.33 -10.04 -1.17
C GLU A 162 5.39 -8.61 -1.73
N ILE A 163 6.02 -7.68 -1.00
CA ILE A 163 6.20 -6.31 -1.49
C ILE A 163 7.10 -6.26 -2.72
N THR A 164 8.15 -7.09 -2.82
CA THR A 164 8.94 -7.19 -4.06
C THR A 164 8.12 -7.69 -5.23
N GLU A 165 7.26 -8.68 -5.03
CA GLU A 165 6.37 -9.22 -6.05
C GLU A 165 5.32 -8.18 -6.49
N ILE A 166 4.70 -7.48 -5.53
CA ILE A 166 3.67 -6.48 -5.80
C ILE A 166 4.25 -5.27 -6.54
N THR A 167 5.39 -4.74 -6.07
CA THR A 167 5.95 -3.47 -6.57
C THR A 167 6.89 -3.65 -7.76
N GLY A 168 7.41 -4.86 -8.00
CA GLY A 168 8.47 -5.14 -8.95
C GLY A 168 9.84 -4.58 -8.55
N MET A 169 9.98 -4.09 -7.31
CA MET A 169 11.25 -3.58 -6.79
C MET A 169 12.13 -4.72 -6.29
N THR A 170 13.46 -4.52 -6.34
CA THR A 170 14.40 -5.45 -5.68
C THR A 170 14.30 -5.35 -4.16
N LEU A 171 14.64 -6.42 -3.44
CA LEU A 171 14.62 -6.43 -1.97
C LEU A 171 15.47 -5.31 -1.33
N PRO A 172 16.70 -5.02 -1.81
CA PRO A 172 17.45 -3.85 -1.32
C PRO A 172 16.73 -2.52 -1.55
N ALA A 173 16.05 -2.35 -2.71
CA ALA A 173 15.28 -1.14 -3.00
C ALA A 173 14.07 -1.00 -2.07
N VAL A 174 13.33 -2.09 -1.79
CA VAL A 174 12.23 -2.10 -0.83
C VAL A 174 12.72 -1.68 0.56
N LYS A 175 13.80 -2.30 1.06
CA LYS A 175 14.40 -1.96 2.35
C LYS A 175 14.84 -0.50 2.43
N SER A 176 15.52 0.00 1.40
CA SER A 176 15.98 1.39 1.34
C SER A 176 14.82 2.39 1.31
N ASN A 177 13.80 2.12 0.49
CA ASN A 177 12.63 2.99 0.39
C ASN A 177 11.81 3.00 1.70
N LEU A 178 11.66 1.84 2.35
CA LEU A 178 10.99 1.73 3.64
C LEU A 178 11.74 2.53 4.72
N HIS A 179 13.06 2.41 4.76
CA HIS A 179 13.89 3.18 5.67
C HIS A 179 13.72 4.69 5.48
N ARG A 180 13.75 5.16 4.22
CA ARG A 180 13.55 6.58 3.89
C ARG A 180 12.15 7.07 4.24
N ALA A 181 11.11 6.25 3.99
CA ALA A 181 9.74 6.57 4.35
C ALA A 181 9.59 6.76 5.86
N ARG A 182 10.03 5.79 6.66
CA ARG A 182 9.96 5.84 8.13
C ARG A 182 10.72 7.01 8.71
N ARG A 183 11.85 7.34 8.10
CA ARG A 183 12.65 8.48 8.52
C ARG A 183 11.92 9.78 8.26
N PHE A 184 11.39 10.00 7.04
CA PHE A 184 10.62 11.18 6.72
C PHE A 184 9.44 11.38 7.70
N LEU A 185 8.68 10.30 7.95
CA LEU A 185 7.54 10.35 8.87
C LEU A 185 7.97 10.70 10.30
N ARG A 186 9.07 10.15 10.78
CA ARG A 186 9.61 10.49 12.10
C ARG A 186 10.01 11.96 12.20
N ASP A 187 10.68 12.49 11.18
CA ASP A 187 11.14 13.87 11.19
C ASP A 187 9.93 14.84 11.20
N GLN A 188 8.83 14.50 10.53
CA GLN A 188 7.56 15.24 10.59
C GLN A 188 6.92 15.18 11.99
N LEU A 189 6.89 14.01 12.63
CA LEU A 189 6.32 13.83 13.96
C LEU A 189 7.17 14.49 15.07
N ALA A 190 8.50 14.49 14.97
CA ALA A 190 9.38 15.16 15.94
C ALA A 190 9.13 16.68 15.97
N GLY A 191 8.83 17.30 14.84
CA GLY A 191 8.42 18.70 14.76
C GLY A 191 7.11 19.01 15.48
N TYR A 192 6.21 18.03 15.63
CA TYR A 192 4.95 18.18 16.36
C TYR A 192 5.15 18.05 17.87
N THR A 193 5.88 17.04 18.32
CA THR A 193 6.12 16.84 19.78
C THR A 193 6.88 18.01 20.42
N SER A 194 7.72 18.70 19.64
CA SER A 194 8.43 19.90 20.10
C SER A 194 7.51 21.12 20.28
N ARG A 195 6.40 21.20 19.53
CA ARG A 195 5.42 22.31 19.62
C ARG A 195 4.35 22.11 20.69
N SER A 196 4.13 20.87 21.13
CA SER A 196 3.11 20.54 22.13
C SER A 196 3.60 20.72 23.57
N HIS A 197 4.87 21.14 23.78
CA HIS A 197 5.49 21.33 25.08
C HIS A 197 5.85 22.80 25.39
N ASP A 198 5.49 23.73 24.51
CA ASP A 198 5.48 25.19 24.72
C ASP A 198 4.04 25.72 24.91
#